data_e39ddd26a9c5264c1a62c8c19b5e1fe4
#
_entry.id   e39ddd26a9c5264c1a62c8c19b5e1fe4
#
_cell.length_a   1.000
_cell.length_b   1.000
_cell.length_c   1.000
_cell.angle_alpha   90.00
_cell.angle_beta   90.00
_cell.angle_gamma   90.00
#
_symmetry.space_group_name_H-M   'P 1'
#
loop_
_entity.id
_entity.type
_entity.pdbx_description
1 polymer ?
#
loop_
_entity_poly.entity_id
_entity_poly.type
_entity_poly.pdbx_seq_one_letter_code
_entity_poly.pdbx_strand_id
1 'polypeptide(L)'
;MLGSRLLARVYSYTKEKELADAARSSVAFCCKYQQENGSWSYGTYSFHQWIDNFHTGYNLECLQDYFQFTGDNSFESAKEKGFVYYVNTFFTAEGIPKYYNNSVYPIDIHAPAQLIITLVKLGKFGQYKELADRVLAWTITNMQDKTGYFY
;
A
#
# COMPACT_ATOMS: atom_id res chain seq x y z
N MET A 1 1.67 6.80 8.49
CA MET A 1 1.17 5.41 8.65
C MET A 1 2.18 4.41 9.22
N LEU A 2 3.47 4.40 8.84
CA LEU A 2 4.44 3.42 9.39
C LEU A 2 4.54 3.44 10.92
N GLY A 3 4.52 4.63 11.54
CA GLY A 3 4.49 4.77 13.00
C GLY A 3 3.26 4.15 13.66
N SER A 4 2.07 4.30 13.06
CA SER A 4 0.84 3.69 13.59
C SER A 4 0.89 2.16 13.58
N ARG A 5 1.48 1.57 12.54
CA ARG A 5 1.73 0.13 12.45
C ARG A 5 2.60 -0.37 13.60
N LEU A 6 3.71 0.34 13.88
CA LEU A 6 4.61 0.00 14.98
C LEU A 6 3.90 0.09 16.33
N LEU A 7 3.21 1.21 16.60
CA LEU A 7 2.47 1.42 17.84
C LEU A 7 1.39 0.35 18.07
N ALA A 8 0.61 0.02 17.03
CA ALA A 8 -0.41 -1.02 17.11
C ALA A 8 0.20 -2.39 17.40
N ARG A 9 1.35 -2.70 16.79
CA ARG A 9 2.06 -3.96 17.04
C ARG A 9 2.59 -4.03 18.46
N VAL A 10 3.20 -2.97 18.99
CA VAL A 10 3.66 -2.94 20.40
C VAL A 10 2.47 -3.08 21.34
N TYR A 11 1.38 -2.34 21.09
CA TYR A 11 0.13 -2.48 21.85
C TYR A 11 -0.37 -3.93 21.88
N SER A 12 -0.25 -4.68 20.80
CA SER A 12 -0.73 -6.07 20.79
C SER A 12 -0.06 -6.98 21.82
N TYR A 13 1.15 -6.62 22.27
CA TYR A 13 1.92 -7.31 23.31
C TYR A 13 1.74 -6.67 24.70
N THR A 14 1.90 -5.34 24.79
CA THR A 14 1.95 -4.63 26.09
C THR A 14 0.57 -4.33 26.65
N LYS A 15 -0.44 -4.19 25.79
CA LYS A 15 -1.80 -3.75 26.12
C LYS A 15 -1.87 -2.32 26.69
N GLU A 16 -0.83 -1.52 26.52
CA GLU A 16 -0.79 -0.12 26.91
C GLU A 16 -1.72 0.73 26.03
N LYS A 17 -2.83 1.18 26.61
CA LYS A 17 -3.90 1.88 25.90
C LYS A 17 -3.42 3.12 25.15
N GLU A 18 -2.45 3.84 25.69
CA GLU A 18 -1.86 5.04 25.07
C GLU A 18 -1.26 4.76 23.69
N LEU A 19 -0.68 3.57 23.49
CA LEU A 19 -0.14 3.14 22.20
C LEU A 19 -1.25 2.90 21.18
N ALA A 20 -2.36 2.29 21.59
CA ALA A 20 -3.53 2.11 20.73
C ALA A 20 -4.17 3.45 20.35
N ASP A 21 -4.31 4.37 21.32
CA ASP A 21 -4.88 5.70 21.10
C ASP A 21 -4.00 6.54 20.15
N ALA A 22 -2.68 6.48 20.32
CA ALA A 22 -1.72 7.14 19.41
C ALA A 22 -1.75 6.54 18.01
N ALA A 23 -1.81 5.20 17.89
CA ALA A 23 -1.94 4.52 16.62
C ALA A 23 -3.24 4.93 15.90
N ARG A 24 -4.37 4.94 16.65
CA ARG A 24 -5.68 5.35 16.14
C ARG A 24 -5.68 6.79 15.63
N SER A 25 -5.09 7.70 16.39
CA SER A 25 -4.98 9.11 16.00
C SER A 25 -4.20 9.30 14.70
N SER A 26 -3.10 8.57 14.53
CA SER A 26 -2.28 8.59 13.32
C SER A 26 -3.04 8.00 12.11
N VAL A 27 -3.77 6.89 12.30
CA VAL A 27 -4.60 6.29 11.26
C VAL A 27 -5.74 7.22 10.86
N ALA A 28 -6.46 7.79 11.84
CA ALA A 28 -7.56 8.74 11.61
C ALA A 28 -7.09 9.96 10.81
N PHE A 29 -5.90 10.50 11.15
CA PHE A 29 -5.30 11.60 10.41
C PHE A 29 -5.06 11.21 8.94
N CYS A 30 -4.44 10.07 8.67
CA CYS A 30 -4.19 9.63 7.31
C CYS A 30 -5.50 9.40 6.52
N CYS A 31 -6.49 8.75 7.13
CA CYS A 31 -7.78 8.50 6.49
C CYS A 31 -8.58 9.78 6.22
N LYS A 32 -8.42 10.82 7.07
CA LYS A 32 -9.02 12.15 6.83
C LYS A 32 -8.52 12.80 5.53
N TYR A 33 -7.28 12.53 5.15
CA TYR A 33 -6.67 13.07 3.93
C TYR A 33 -6.77 12.13 2.72
N GLN A 34 -7.54 11.03 2.83
CA GLN A 34 -7.88 10.22 1.68
C GLN A 34 -8.83 10.99 0.75
N GLN A 35 -8.51 11.01 -0.54
CA GLN A 35 -9.35 11.64 -1.56
C GLN A 35 -10.59 10.77 -1.86
N GLU A 36 -11.59 11.36 -2.50
CA GLU A 36 -12.84 10.67 -2.82
C GLU A 36 -12.64 9.42 -3.69
N ASN A 37 -11.64 9.46 -4.59
CA ASN A 37 -11.27 8.32 -5.44
C ASN A 37 -10.49 7.21 -4.71
N GLY A 38 -10.19 7.39 -3.43
CA GLY A 38 -9.45 6.40 -2.61
C GLY A 38 -7.93 6.64 -2.54
N SER A 39 -7.39 7.62 -3.25
CA SER A 39 -5.95 7.92 -3.24
C SER A 39 -5.50 8.69 -2.00
N TRP A 40 -4.18 8.65 -1.77
CA TRP A 40 -3.49 9.53 -0.82
C TRP A 40 -2.33 10.23 -1.52
N SER A 41 -2.28 11.57 -1.39
CA SER A 41 -1.05 12.29 -1.71
C SER A 41 0.06 11.89 -0.73
N TYR A 42 1.31 11.96 -1.17
CA TYR A 42 2.49 11.68 -0.33
C TYR A 42 2.50 12.48 0.97
N GLY A 43 2.08 13.74 0.91
CA GLY A 43 1.97 14.60 2.07
C GLY A 43 0.96 15.73 1.92
N THR A 44 0.81 16.53 2.97
CA THR A 44 -0.19 17.59 3.05
C THR A 44 0.28 18.95 2.50
N TYR A 45 1.60 19.14 2.32
CA TYR A 45 2.13 20.38 1.73
C TYR A 45 1.92 20.44 0.22
N SER A 46 1.80 21.64 -0.35
CA SER A 46 1.56 21.84 -1.78
C SER A 46 2.61 21.18 -2.68
N PHE A 47 3.84 21.07 -2.21
CA PHE A 47 4.94 20.40 -2.92
C PHE A 47 5.05 18.91 -2.63
N HIS A 48 4.10 18.31 -1.90
CA HIS A 48 4.02 16.87 -1.61
C HIS A 48 2.76 16.22 -2.20
N GLN A 49 2.24 16.76 -3.31
CA GLN A 49 0.95 16.33 -3.84
C GLN A 49 1.03 15.17 -4.85
N TRP A 50 2.20 14.60 -5.09
CA TRP A 50 2.30 13.39 -5.91
C TRP A 50 1.67 12.18 -5.20
N ILE A 51 1.22 11.23 -6.01
CA ILE A 51 0.64 9.97 -5.56
C ILE A 51 1.48 8.85 -6.17
N ASP A 52 2.10 8.03 -5.35
CA ASP A 52 2.95 6.94 -5.80
C ASP A 52 2.45 5.57 -5.34
N ASN A 53 2.98 4.55 -6.01
CA ASN A 53 2.59 3.15 -5.84
C ASN A 53 2.89 2.64 -4.42
N PHE A 54 4.16 2.69 -4.02
CA PHE A 54 4.58 2.00 -2.80
C PHE A 54 4.14 2.70 -1.52
N HIS A 55 4.03 4.04 -1.47
CA HIS A 55 3.41 4.70 -0.31
C HIS A 55 1.92 4.39 -0.21
N THR A 56 1.21 4.25 -1.35
CA THR A 56 -0.17 3.76 -1.34
C THR A 56 -0.24 2.33 -0.79
N GLY A 57 0.62 1.42 -1.25
CA GLY A 57 0.73 0.07 -0.73
C GLY A 57 1.07 0.03 0.77
N TYR A 58 2.03 0.86 1.23
CA TYR A 58 2.37 0.97 2.66
C TYR A 58 1.19 1.43 3.52
N ASN A 59 0.37 2.38 3.02
CA ASN A 59 -0.82 2.81 3.74
C ASN A 59 -1.82 1.67 3.91
N LEU A 60 -2.04 0.87 2.86
CA LEU A 60 -2.93 -0.29 2.89
C LEU A 60 -2.45 -1.35 3.88
N GLU A 61 -1.15 -1.66 3.87
CA GLU A 61 -0.57 -2.61 4.82
C GLU A 61 -0.63 -2.11 6.26
N CYS A 62 -0.37 -0.83 6.47
CA CYS A 62 -0.44 -0.23 7.81
C CYS A 62 -1.86 -0.25 8.37
N LEU A 63 -2.88 -0.02 7.53
CA LEU A 63 -4.28 -0.16 7.90
C LEU A 63 -4.62 -1.61 8.27
N GLN A 64 -4.18 -2.58 7.47
CA GLN A 64 -4.39 -3.99 7.76
C GLN A 64 -3.73 -4.42 9.07
N ASP A 65 -2.48 -4.00 9.31
CA ASP A 65 -1.78 -4.29 10.56
C ASP A 65 -2.44 -3.60 11.77
N TYR A 66 -2.90 -2.36 11.60
CA TYR A 66 -3.65 -1.67 12.64
C TYR A 66 -4.90 -2.47 13.03
N PHE A 67 -5.70 -2.91 12.08
CA PHE A 67 -6.89 -3.72 12.35
C PHE A 67 -6.53 -5.04 13.05
N GLN A 68 -5.52 -5.73 12.54
CA GLN A 68 -5.08 -7.01 13.08
C GLN A 68 -4.61 -6.90 14.54
N PHE A 69 -3.86 -5.85 14.87
CA PHE A 69 -3.23 -5.71 16.18
C PHE A 69 -4.11 -5.02 17.22
N THR A 70 -5.06 -4.19 16.81
CA THR A 70 -5.94 -3.45 17.73
C THR A 70 -7.35 -4.04 17.80
N GLY A 71 -7.82 -4.72 16.78
CA GLY A 71 -9.21 -5.15 16.60
C GLY A 71 -10.15 -4.03 16.16
N ASP A 72 -9.65 -2.80 15.94
CA ASP A 72 -10.45 -1.66 15.48
C ASP A 72 -10.54 -1.60 13.95
N ASN A 73 -11.71 -1.89 13.41
CA ASN A 73 -12.01 -1.89 11.97
C ASN A 73 -12.71 -0.59 11.51
N SER A 74 -12.69 0.49 12.30
CA SER A 74 -13.39 1.76 11.98
C SER A 74 -12.97 2.37 10.63
N PHE A 75 -11.82 2.01 10.09
CA PHE A 75 -11.27 2.53 8.83
C PHE A 75 -11.29 1.53 7.68
N GLU A 76 -12.10 0.46 7.78
CA GLU A 76 -12.19 -0.58 6.74
C GLU A 76 -12.58 0.00 5.38
N SER A 77 -13.57 0.91 5.36
CA SER A 77 -14.01 1.58 4.11
C SER A 77 -12.88 2.36 3.44
N ALA A 78 -12.01 3.02 4.21
CA ALA A 78 -10.86 3.74 3.66
C ALA A 78 -9.83 2.76 3.05
N LYS A 79 -9.57 1.63 3.71
CA LYS A 79 -8.70 0.58 3.18
C LYS A 79 -9.23 0.01 1.88
N GLU A 80 -10.51 -0.34 1.81
CA GLU A 80 -11.11 -0.92 0.60
C GLU A 80 -11.11 0.07 -0.58
N LYS A 81 -11.48 1.34 -0.36
CA LYS A 81 -11.36 2.39 -1.39
C LYS A 81 -9.94 2.55 -1.89
N GLY A 82 -8.98 2.62 -0.97
CA GLY A 82 -7.57 2.74 -1.33
C GLY A 82 -7.05 1.53 -2.09
N PHE A 83 -7.48 0.32 -1.73
CA PHE A 83 -7.11 -0.90 -2.44
C PHE A 83 -7.66 -0.93 -3.88
N VAL A 84 -8.92 -0.56 -4.07
CA VAL A 84 -9.51 -0.46 -5.42
C VAL A 84 -8.76 0.56 -6.27
N TYR A 85 -8.45 1.73 -5.70
CA TYR A 85 -7.62 2.73 -6.38
C TYR A 85 -6.24 2.15 -6.75
N TYR A 86 -5.58 1.48 -5.81
CA TYR A 86 -4.25 0.92 -5.97
C TYR A 86 -4.14 -0.03 -7.17
N VAL A 87 -5.01 -1.04 -7.22
CA VAL A 87 -4.94 -2.07 -8.27
C VAL A 87 -5.36 -1.54 -9.64
N ASN A 88 -6.28 -0.57 -9.69
CA ASN A 88 -6.77 0.00 -10.94
C ASN A 88 -5.87 1.11 -11.52
N THR A 89 -5.00 1.72 -10.70
CA THR A 89 -4.22 2.88 -11.11
C THR A 89 -2.77 2.55 -11.43
N PHE A 90 -2.14 1.68 -10.63
CA PHE A 90 -0.68 1.51 -10.67
C PHE A 90 -0.19 0.35 -11.53
N PHE A 91 -1.09 -0.37 -12.20
CA PHE A 91 -0.72 -1.50 -13.05
C PHE A 91 -1.48 -1.41 -14.37
N THR A 92 -0.75 -1.48 -15.50
CA THR A 92 -1.39 -1.48 -16.82
C THR A 92 -2.01 -2.83 -17.13
N ALA A 93 -2.80 -2.91 -18.20
CA ALA A 93 -3.38 -4.16 -18.67
C ALA A 93 -2.30 -5.20 -19.02
N GLU A 94 -1.13 -4.74 -19.49
CA GLU A 94 0.04 -5.56 -19.84
C GLU A 94 0.87 -5.99 -18.63
N GLY A 95 0.54 -5.48 -17.43
CA GLY A 95 1.27 -5.77 -16.19
C GLY A 95 2.46 -4.84 -15.91
N ILE A 96 2.55 -3.68 -16.58
CA ILE A 96 3.62 -2.70 -16.32
C ILE A 96 3.32 -2.01 -14.99
N PRO A 97 4.22 -2.06 -13.99
CA PRO A 97 4.04 -1.34 -12.75
C PRO A 97 4.40 0.14 -12.93
N LYS A 98 3.56 1.02 -12.45
CA LYS A 98 3.76 2.48 -12.49
C LYS A 98 4.32 2.95 -11.16
N TYR A 99 5.28 3.88 -11.20
CA TYR A 99 5.77 4.57 -10.02
C TYR A 99 4.75 5.60 -9.52
N TYR A 100 4.30 6.49 -10.43
CA TYR A 100 3.29 7.51 -10.16
C TYR A 100 1.93 7.15 -10.77
N ASN A 101 0.87 7.72 -10.21
CA ASN A 101 -0.49 7.48 -10.68
C ASN A 101 -0.74 7.97 -12.13
N ASN A 102 -0.04 9.00 -12.56
CA ASN A 102 -0.24 9.72 -13.82
C ASN A 102 0.85 9.44 -14.88
N SER A 103 1.83 8.57 -14.59
CA SER A 103 2.94 8.28 -15.50
C SER A 103 3.36 6.82 -15.38
N VAL A 104 3.71 6.20 -16.52
CA VAL A 104 4.34 4.87 -16.51
C VAL A 104 5.79 4.95 -16.03
N TYR A 105 6.50 6.00 -16.42
CA TYR A 105 7.90 6.17 -16.05
C TYR A 105 8.09 7.22 -14.96
N PRO A 106 9.11 7.06 -14.10
CA PRO A 106 10.06 5.94 -14.05
C PRO A 106 9.38 4.63 -13.64
N ILE A 107 10.04 3.49 -13.88
CA ILE A 107 9.64 2.17 -13.35
C ILE A 107 10.67 1.79 -12.30
N ASP A 108 10.21 1.26 -11.18
CA ASP A 108 11.04 0.91 -10.03
C ASP A 108 10.62 -0.47 -9.51
N ILE A 109 11.60 -1.31 -9.15
CA ILE A 109 11.36 -2.67 -8.66
C ILE A 109 10.54 -2.74 -7.38
N HIS A 110 10.48 -1.66 -6.59
CA HIS A 110 9.63 -1.60 -5.40
C HIS A 110 8.14 -1.71 -5.75
N ALA A 111 7.71 -1.16 -6.89
CA ALA A 111 6.29 -1.16 -7.27
C ALA A 111 5.72 -2.58 -7.49
N PRO A 112 6.34 -3.48 -8.30
CA PRO A 112 5.85 -4.85 -8.43
C PRO A 112 6.03 -5.68 -7.15
N ALA A 113 7.12 -5.49 -6.40
CA ALA A 113 7.33 -6.16 -5.13
C ALA A 113 6.25 -5.78 -4.12
N GLN A 114 5.91 -4.48 -4.04
CA GLN A 114 4.87 -3.97 -3.17
C GLN A 114 3.49 -4.57 -3.49
N LEU A 115 3.15 -4.77 -4.78
CA LEU A 115 1.90 -5.44 -5.16
C LEU A 115 1.76 -6.80 -4.49
N ILE A 116 2.78 -7.64 -4.63
CA ILE A 116 2.75 -9.02 -4.09
C ILE A 116 2.57 -8.99 -2.57
N ILE A 117 3.34 -8.17 -1.88
CA ILE A 117 3.26 -8.04 -0.42
C ILE A 117 1.87 -7.56 0.00
N THR A 118 1.34 -6.53 -0.66
CA THR A 118 0.02 -5.95 -0.35
C THR A 118 -1.09 -6.99 -0.58
N LEU A 119 -1.09 -7.71 -1.71
CA LEU A 119 -2.09 -8.74 -2.02
C LEU A 119 -2.09 -9.87 -0.99
N VAL A 120 -0.90 -10.36 -0.60
CA VAL A 120 -0.77 -11.40 0.42
C VAL A 120 -1.26 -10.91 1.77
N LYS A 121 -0.83 -9.73 2.17
CA LYS A 121 -1.16 -9.16 3.48
C LYS A 121 -2.65 -8.85 3.67
N LEU A 122 -3.30 -8.40 2.61
CA LEU A 122 -4.75 -8.15 2.61
C LEU A 122 -5.59 -9.42 2.37
N GLY A 123 -4.97 -10.59 2.18
CA GLY A 123 -5.67 -11.84 1.88
C GLY A 123 -6.35 -11.86 0.50
N LYS A 124 -5.90 -10.99 -0.41
CA LYS A 124 -6.51 -10.80 -1.75
C LYS A 124 -5.72 -11.47 -2.88
N PHE A 125 -4.63 -12.17 -2.58
CA PHE A 125 -3.75 -12.77 -3.60
C PHE A 125 -4.50 -13.73 -4.54
N GLY A 126 -5.36 -14.60 -4.01
CA GLY A 126 -6.13 -15.53 -4.83
C GLY A 126 -7.07 -14.84 -5.81
N GLN A 127 -7.75 -13.78 -5.36
CA GLN A 127 -8.66 -12.98 -6.20
C GLN A 127 -7.94 -12.21 -7.31
N TYR A 128 -6.72 -11.73 -7.05
CA TYR A 128 -5.92 -10.91 -7.96
C TYR A 128 -4.72 -11.66 -8.54
N LYS A 129 -4.77 -13.00 -8.53
CA LYS A 129 -3.66 -13.85 -9.01
C LYS A 129 -3.26 -13.52 -10.46
N GLU A 130 -4.22 -13.32 -11.34
CA GLU A 130 -3.95 -12.97 -12.74
C GLU A 130 -3.20 -11.64 -12.89
N LEU A 131 -3.53 -10.63 -12.08
CA LEU A 131 -2.78 -9.37 -12.04
C LEU A 131 -1.36 -9.61 -11.53
N ALA A 132 -1.21 -10.34 -10.43
CA ALA A 132 0.08 -10.66 -9.85
C ALA A 132 0.98 -11.41 -10.83
N ASP A 133 0.45 -12.42 -11.52
CA ASP A 133 1.18 -13.21 -12.52
C ASP A 133 1.63 -12.35 -13.70
N ARG A 134 0.77 -11.47 -14.23
CA ARG A 134 1.14 -10.55 -15.33
C ARG A 134 2.24 -9.58 -14.91
N VAL A 135 2.09 -8.96 -13.74
CA VAL A 135 3.09 -8.01 -13.22
C VAL A 135 4.42 -8.72 -12.97
N LEU A 136 4.40 -9.90 -12.37
CA LEU A 136 5.61 -10.68 -12.12
C LEU A 136 6.29 -11.10 -13.43
N ALA A 137 5.54 -11.61 -14.40
CA ALA A 137 6.08 -12.01 -15.71
C ALA A 137 6.72 -10.81 -16.43
N TRP A 138 6.04 -9.65 -16.43
CA TRP A 138 6.59 -8.43 -17.01
C TRP A 138 7.89 -8.01 -16.31
N THR A 139 7.89 -8.05 -14.97
CA THR A 139 9.04 -7.64 -14.13
C THR A 139 10.25 -8.54 -14.39
N ILE A 140 10.07 -9.86 -14.41
CA ILE A 140 11.15 -10.80 -14.71
C ILE A 140 11.71 -10.57 -16.12
N THR A 141 10.83 -10.37 -17.10
CA THR A 141 11.25 -10.19 -18.49
C THR A 141 12.01 -8.89 -18.72
N ASN A 142 11.64 -7.79 -18.03
CA ASN A 142 12.11 -6.45 -18.35
C ASN A 142 13.06 -5.85 -17.32
N MET A 143 13.07 -6.37 -16.09
CA MET A 143 13.84 -5.77 -14.99
C MET A 143 14.84 -6.74 -14.35
N GLN A 144 14.82 -8.03 -14.71
CA GLN A 144 15.79 -8.99 -14.17
C GLN A 144 16.99 -9.15 -15.09
N ASP A 145 18.19 -8.98 -14.53
CA ASP A 145 19.45 -9.29 -15.22
C ASP A 145 19.65 -10.82 -15.34
N LYS A 146 20.51 -11.22 -16.29
CA LYS A 146 20.86 -12.64 -16.50
C LYS A 146 21.51 -13.29 -15.28
N THR A 147 22.10 -12.52 -14.38
CA THR A 147 22.71 -13.01 -13.13
C THR A 147 21.68 -13.14 -12.00
N GLY A 148 20.43 -12.69 -12.21
CA GLY A 148 19.30 -12.89 -11.31
C GLY A 148 18.94 -11.68 -10.43
N TYR A 149 19.74 -10.60 -10.42
CA TYR A 149 19.34 -9.38 -9.72
C TYR A 149 18.32 -8.55 -10.53
N PHE A 150 17.62 -7.65 -9.87
CA PHE A 150 16.68 -6.70 -10.48
C PHE A 150 17.26 -5.29 -10.48
N TYR A 151 16.92 -4.52 -11.51
CA TYR A 151 17.31 -3.11 -11.66
C TYR A 151 16.45 -2.17 -10.80
#